data_79a0cae31bf0f2187b9c4b4463196072
#
_entry.id   79a0cae31bf0f2187b9c4b4463196072
#
_cell.length_a   1.000
_cell.length_b   1.000
_cell.length_c   1.000
_cell.angle_alpha   90.00
_cell.angle_beta   90.00
_cell.angle_gamma   90.00
#
_symmetry.space_group_name_H-M   'P 1'
#
loop_
_entity.id
_entity.type
_entity.pdbx_description
1 polymer ?
#
loop_
_entity_poly.entity_id
_entity_poly.type
_entity_poly.pdbx_seq_one_letter_code
_entity_poly.pdbx_strand_id
1 'polypeptide(L)'
;MSSQKPVLLSIIELGGYPDFTTLYEEQGYQVVKADSVRKAVKLIRLQKPVMMVAEFNFQSDFRDRTSSLETLLSSTQGVTDASMIVFYEKEFEPQYQRFLQSFDVAASLTFPIDELQLRTALARAS
;
A
#
# COMPACT_ATOMS: atom_id res chain seq x y z
N MET A 1 24.56 10.89 -16.12
CA MET A 1 23.74 9.72 -15.93
C MET A 1 22.80 9.92 -14.76
N SER A 2 21.54 9.93 -15.04
CA SER A 2 20.59 10.11 -13.97
C SER A 2 20.21 8.74 -13.41
N SER A 3 20.47 8.54 -12.17
CA SER A 3 19.94 7.40 -11.48
C SER A 3 18.60 7.79 -10.91
N GLN A 4 17.55 7.46 -11.60
CA GLN A 4 16.21 7.67 -11.06
C GLN A 4 15.98 6.65 -9.96
N LYS A 5 15.59 7.13 -8.80
CA LYS A 5 15.25 6.24 -7.72
C LYS A 5 13.95 5.52 -8.05
N PRO A 6 13.82 4.26 -7.65
CA PRO A 6 12.55 3.57 -7.82
C PRO A 6 11.46 4.28 -7.02
N VAL A 7 10.24 4.28 -7.55
CA VAL A 7 9.13 5.00 -6.94
C VAL A 7 8.39 4.07 -5.99
N LEU A 8 8.15 4.57 -4.78
CA LEU A 8 7.27 3.94 -3.80
C LEU A 8 6.02 4.80 -3.68
N LEU A 9 4.86 4.20 -3.90
CA LEU A 9 3.58 4.89 -3.76
C LEU A 9 2.98 4.56 -2.40
N SER A 10 2.77 5.59 -1.58
CA SER A 10 2.14 5.46 -0.27
C SER A 10 0.68 5.87 -0.37
N ILE A 11 -0.22 4.95 -0.04
CA ILE A 11 -1.66 5.14 -0.21
C ILE A 11 -2.33 5.08 1.15
N ILE A 12 -2.57 6.23 1.75
CA ILE A 12 -3.19 6.33 3.08
C ILE A 12 -4.39 7.27 2.96
N GLU A 13 -5.58 6.72 3.06
CA GLU A 13 -6.82 7.48 2.88
C GLU A 13 -7.28 8.16 4.16
N LEU A 14 -7.29 7.42 5.27
CA LEU A 14 -7.84 7.94 6.52
C LEU A 14 -6.79 8.55 7.43
N GLY A 15 -5.52 8.25 7.18
CA GLY A 15 -4.47 8.69 8.07
C GLY A 15 -4.43 7.85 9.34
N GLY A 16 -3.88 8.44 10.41
CA GLY A 16 -3.74 7.72 11.67
C GLY A 16 -2.49 6.89 11.78
N TYR A 17 -1.77 6.68 10.69
CA TYR A 17 -0.49 6.00 10.70
C TYR A 17 0.64 7.03 10.70
N PRO A 18 1.77 6.71 11.33
CA PRO A 18 2.93 7.59 11.27
C PRO A 18 3.37 7.80 9.83
N ASP A 19 4.01 8.94 9.57
CA ASP A 19 4.56 9.22 8.25
C ASP A 19 5.93 8.58 8.15
N PHE A 20 6.04 7.54 7.33
CA PHE A 20 7.29 6.81 7.14
C PHE A 20 8.08 7.27 5.92
N THR A 21 7.79 8.45 5.40
CA THR A 21 8.46 8.96 4.21
C THR A 21 9.97 8.92 4.33
N THR A 22 10.50 9.39 5.47
CA THR A 22 11.95 9.40 5.69
C THR A 22 12.52 7.98 5.63
N LEU A 23 11.82 7.02 6.23
CA LEU A 23 12.24 5.63 6.20
C LEU A 23 12.29 5.09 4.77
N TYR A 24 11.27 5.38 3.98
CA TYR A 24 11.23 4.93 2.59
C TYR A 24 12.37 5.55 1.78
N GLU A 25 12.65 6.83 2.01
CA GLU A 25 13.75 7.50 1.32
C GLU A 25 15.11 6.91 1.71
N GLU A 26 15.26 6.53 2.98
CA GLU A 26 16.48 5.88 3.44
C GLU A 26 16.68 4.52 2.76
N GLN A 27 15.59 3.86 2.38
CA GLN A 27 15.67 2.60 1.67
C GLN A 27 15.89 2.77 0.17
N GLY A 28 16.04 4.00 -0.29
CA GLY A 28 16.39 4.29 -1.67
C GLY A 28 15.22 4.60 -2.58
N TYR A 29 14.04 4.86 -2.03
CA TYR A 29 12.86 5.13 -2.84
C TYR A 29 12.58 6.61 -2.99
N GLN A 30 12.01 6.97 -4.13
CA GLN A 30 11.36 8.26 -4.30
C GLN A 30 9.90 8.07 -3.91
N VAL A 31 9.42 8.82 -2.94
CA VAL A 31 8.10 8.62 -2.36
C VAL A 31 7.07 9.51 -3.04
N VAL A 32 5.97 8.92 -3.46
CA VAL A 32 4.80 9.61 -3.98
C VAL A 32 3.62 9.22 -3.12
N LYS A 33 2.76 10.17 -2.78
CA LYS A 33 1.66 9.93 -1.85
C LYS A 33 0.31 10.10 -2.53
N ALA A 34 -0.63 9.23 -2.16
CA ALA A 34 -2.01 9.33 -2.61
C ALA A 34 -2.93 9.19 -1.40
N ASP A 35 -3.94 10.03 -1.32
CA ASP A 35 -4.92 10.01 -0.23
C ASP A 35 -6.29 9.54 -0.70
N SER A 36 -6.38 9.03 -1.90
CA SER A 36 -7.63 8.48 -2.44
C SER A 36 -7.31 7.43 -3.49
N VAL A 37 -8.30 6.57 -3.74
CA VAL A 37 -8.18 5.55 -4.80
C VAL A 37 -7.99 6.20 -6.16
N ARG A 38 -8.75 7.24 -6.44
CA ARG A 38 -8.66 7.94 -7.73
C ARG A 38 -7.26 8.46 -7.97
N LYS A 39 -6.68 9.11 -6.98
CA LYS A 39 -5.33 9.66 -7.09
C LYS A 39 -4.30 8.56 -7.21
N ALA A 40 -4.48 7.47 -6.47
CA ALA A 40 -3.57 6.33 -6.53
C ALA A 40 -3.57 5.70 -7.92
N VAL A 41 -4.73 5.48 -8.52
CA VAL A 41 -4.82 4.91 -9.88
C VAL A 41 -4.06 5.79 -10.86
N LYS A 42 -4.27 7.10 -10.78
CA LYS A 42 -3.59 8.04 -11.67
C LYS A 42 -2.07 7.96 -11.50
N LEU A 43 -1.59 7.94 -10.25
CA LEU A 43 -0.16 7.90 -9.97
C LEU A 43 0.46 6.57 -10.38
N ILE A 44 -0.25 5.46 -10.23
CA ILE A 44 0.24 4.16 -10.68
C ILE A 44 0.52 4.19 -12.19
N ARG A 45 -0.37 4.79 -12.95
CA ARG A 45 -0.22 4.86 -14.40
C ARG A 45 0.89 5.82 -14.82
N LEU A 46 1.03 6.95 -14.12
CA LEU A 46 2.00 7.98 -14.46
C LEU A 46 3.40 7.68 -13.94
N GLN A 47 3.51 7.23 -12.71
CA GLN A 47 4.80 7.07 -12.03
C GLN A 47 5.34 5.66 -12.10
N LYS A 48 4.49 4.68 -12.39
CA LYS A 48 4.89 3.27 -12.48
C LYS A 48 5.71 2.83 -11.27
N PRO A 49 5.12 2.87 -10.06
CA PRO A 49 5.87 2.51 -8.85
C PRO A 49 6.29 1.04 -8.88
N VAL A 50 7.42 0.75 -8.23
CA VAL A 50 7.89 -0.62 -8.04
C VAL A 50 7.46 -1.19 -6.70
N MET A 51 7.02 -0.31 -5.78
CA MET A 51 6.59 -0.67 -4.45
C MET A 51 5.36 0.16 -4.10
N MET A 52 4.38 -0.47 -3.46
CA MET A 52 3.23 0.24 -2.92
C MET A 52 3.07 -0.11 -1.45
N VAL A 53 2.77 0.88 -0.63
CA VAL A 53 2.43 0.70 0.77
C VAL A 53 1.05 1.30 0.97
N ALA A 54 0.11 0.48 1.41
CA ALA A 54 -1.29 0.89 1.47
C ALA A 54 -1.93 0.47 2.79
N GLU A 55 -2.96 1.20 3.22
CA GLU A 55 -3.76 0.75 4.34
C GLU A 55 -4.96 -0.03 3.83
N PHE A 56 -5.28 -1.11 4.54
CA PHE A 56 -6.51 -1.84 4.30
C PHE A 56 -7.60 -1.16 5.11
N ASN A 57 -8.50 -0.50 4.43
CA ASN A 57 -9.55 0.27 5.05
C ASN A 57 -10.89 -0.36 4.67
N PHE A 58 -11.42 -1.16 5.57
CA PHE A 58 -12.69 -1.83 5.34
C PHE A 58 -13.79 -1.06 6.05
N GLN A 59 -14.72 -0.55 5.26
CA GLN A 59 -15.90 0.10 5.82
C GLN A 59 -17.06 -0.87 5.67
N SER A 60 -17.64 -1.23 6.80
CA SER A 60 -18.82 -2.10 6.79
C SER A 60 -20.06 -1.28 6.48
N ASP A 61 -20.01 -0.55 5.38
CA ASP A 61 -21.18 0.15 4.89
C ASP A 61 -22.11 -0.88 4.27
N PHE A 62 -23.38 -0.76 4.55
CA PHE A 62 -24.35 -1.73 4.08
C PHE A 62 -24.49 -1.75 2.56
N ARG A 63 -23.95 -0.78 1.86
CA ARG A 63 -24.03 -0.72 0.40
C ARG A 63 -22.81 -1.30 -0.28
N ASP A 64 -21.68 -1.19 0.35
CA ASP A 64 -20.42 -1.59 -0.27
C ASP A 64 -19.59 -2.30 0.78
N ARG A 65 -19.34 -3.59 0.54
CA ARG A 65 -18.58 -4.42 1.47
C ARG A 65 -17.15 -4.64 1.03
N THR A 66 -16.74 -3.95 -0.02
CA THR A 66 -15.35 -4.04 -0.47
C THR A 66 -14.56 -2.90 0.17
N SER A 67 -13.26 -3.14 0.34
CA SER A 67 -12.38 -2.09 0.80
C SER A 67 -11.96 -1.22 -0.38
N SER A 68 -11.52 0.01 -0.07
CA SER A 68 -10.96 0.88 -1.09
C SER A 68 -9.77 0.23 -1.78
N LEU A 69 -8.98 -0.55 -1.02
CA LEU A 69 -7.82 -1.23 -1.57
C LEU A 69 -8.22 -2.28 -2.61
N GLU A 70 -9.31 -3.01 -2.38
CA GLU A 70 -9.80 -3.96 -3.36
C GLU A 70 -10.20 -3.26 -4.66
N THR A 71 -10.87 -2.13 -4.55
CA THR A 71 -11.25 -1.33 -5.71
C THR A 71 -10.01 -0.88 -6.48
N LEU A 72 -9.01 -0.40 -5.75
CA LEU A 72 -7.76 0.06 -6.36
C LEU A 72 -7.08 -1.07 -7.13
N LEU A 73 -6.92 -2.23 -6.50
CA LEU A 73 -6.20 -3.34 -7.12
C LEU A 73 -6.95 -3.91 -8.30
N SER A 74 -8.28 -3.97 -8.23
CA SER A 74 -9.08 -4.41 -9.36
C SER A 74 -8.95 -3.46 -10.55
N SER A 75 -8.88 -2.17 -10.27
CA SER A 75 -8.78 -1.15 -11.32
C SER A 75 -7.40 -1.11 -11.97
N THR A 76 -6.37 -1.56 -11.25
CA THR A 76 -4.99 -1.49 -11.74
C THR A 76 -4.40 -2.84 -12.10
N GLN A 77 -5.21 -3.88 -12.07
CA GLN A 77 -4.77 -5.22 -12.44
C GLN A 77 -4.26 -5.21 -13.88
N GLY A 78 -3.05 -5.74 -14.08
CA GLY A 78 -2.42 -5.71 -15.40
C GLY A 78 -1.72 -4.40 -15.74
N VAL A 79 -1.88 -3.36 -14.94
CA VAL A 79 -1.23 -2.07 -15.16
C VAL A 79 0.12 -2.00 -14.43
N THR A 80 0.19 -2.64 -13.27
CA THR A 80 1.41 -2.63 -12.47
C THR A 80 1.66 -4.02 -11.88
N ASP A 81 2.93 -4.35 -11.71
CA ASP A 81 3.37 -5.55 -11.00
C ASP A 81 4.17 -5.17 -9.75
N ALA A 82 3.92 -3.98 -9.21
CA ALA A 82 4.59 -3.51 -8.02
C ALA A 82 4.35 -4.43 -6.83
N SER A 83 5.36 -4.58 -5.99
CA SER A 83 5.20 -5.27 -4.71
C SER A 83 4.35 -4.41 -3.78
N MET A 84 3.58 -5.05 -2.91
CA MET A 84 2.70 -4.31 -2.02
C MET A 84 2.88 -4.73 -0.58
N ILE A 85 2.95 -3.73 0.31
CA ILE A 85 2.92 -3.91 1.75
C ILE A 85 1.62 -3.29 2.25
N VAL A 86 0.87 -4.00 3.09
CA VAL A 86 -0.42 -3.54 3.57
C VAL A 86 -0.39 -3.35 5.07
N PHE A 87 -0.88 -2.20 5.54
CA PHE A 87 -1.13 -1.91 6.94
C PHE A 87 -2.60 -2.15 7.23
N TYR A 88 -2.91 -2.85 8.31
CA TYR A 88 -4.30 -3.06 8.68
C TYR A 88 -4.46 -3.10 10.20
N GLU A 89 -5.69 -2.93 10.66
CA GLU A 89 -6.00 -3.02 12.08
C GLU A 89 -6.53 -4.42 12.40
N LYS A 90 -6.16 -4.93 13.57
CA LYS A 90 -6.53 -6.28 13.98
C LYS A 90 -8.03 -6.51 13.99
N GLU A 91 -8.81 -5.47 14.26
CA GLU A 91 -10.27 -5.63 14.28
C GLU A 91 -10.82 -6.02 12.91
N PHE A 92 -10.07 -5.78 11.86
CA PHE A 92 -10.46 -6.13 10.49
C PHE A 92 -9.81 -7.42 10.00
N GLU A 93 -9.24 -8.22 10.90
CA GLU A 93 -8.55 -9.45 10.52
C GLU A 93 -9.39 -10.37 9.63
N PRO A 94 -10.66 -10.66 9.95
CA PRO A 94 -11.45 -11.55 9.11
C PRO A 94 -11.65 -11.00 7.70
N GLN A 95 -11.88 -9.70 7.58
CA GLN A 95 -12.07 -9.06 6.28
C GLN A 95 -10.75 -9.06 5.50
N TYR A 96 -9.64 -8.82 6.19
CA TYR A 96 -8.33 -8.81 5.55
C TYR A 96 -7.95 -10.21 5.05
N GLN A 97 -8.26 -11.26 5.80
CA GLN A 97 -8.00 -12.63 5.34
C GLN A 97 -8.76 -12.94 4.06
N ARG A 98 -9.99 -12.44 3.93
CA ARG A 98 -10.75 -12.59 2.70
C ARG A 98 -10.10 -11.84 1.54
N PHE A 99 -9.60 -10.65 1.81
CA PHE A 99 -8.87 -9.86 0.82
C PHE A 99 -7.67 -10.66 0.29
N LEU A 100 -6.94 -11.31 1.17
CA LEU A 100 -5.75 -12.09 0.79
C LEU A 100 -6.05 -13.29 -0.08
N GLN A 101 -7.30 -13.75 -0.10
CA GLN A 101 -7.68 -14.83 -0.98
C GLN A 101 -7.74 -14.41 -2.44
N SER A 102 -7.90 -13.13 -2.69
CA SER A 102 -8.03 -12.58 -4.05
C SER A 102 -6.80 -11.82 -4.51
N PHE A 103 -5.99 -11.32 -3.59
CA PHE A 103 -4.86 -10.46 -3.93
C PHE A 103 -3.62 -10.89 -3.15
N ASP A 104 -2.49 -10.95 -3.85
CA ASP A 104 -1.20 -11.25 -3.23
C ASP A 104 -0.54 -9.98 -2.72
N VAL A 105 0.03 -10.06 -1.52
CA VAL A 105 0.80 -8.94 -0.97
C VAL A 105 2.16 -9.46 -0.52
N ALA A 106 3.16 -8.59 -0.57
CA ALA A 106 4.51 -8.96 -0.17
C ALA A 106 4.64 -9.07 1.34
N ALA A 107 3.92 -8.23 2.07
CA ALA A 107 3.93 -8.25 3.54
C ALA A 107 2.69 -7.59 4.09
N SER A 108 2.32 -7.98 5.31
CA SER A 108 1.17 -7.42 6.02
C SER A 108 1.64 -7.02 7.42
N LEU A 109 1.32 -5.81 7.84
CA LEU A 109 1.70 -5.29 9.15
C LEU A 109 0.47 -4.76 9.86
N THR A 110 0.32 -5.10 11.14
CA THR A 110 -0.81 -4.63 11.93
C THR A 110 -0.45 -3.35 12.68
N PHE A 111 -1.42 -2.49 12.84
CA PHE A 111 -1.26 -1.27 13.64
C PHE A 111 -1.17 -1.64 15.14
N PRO A 112 -0.29 -1.02 15.92
CA PRO A 112 0.65 0.04 15.54
C PRO A 112 1.84 -0.54 14.75
N ILE A 113 2.26 0.20 13.72
CA ILE A 113 3.28 -0.29 12.81
C ILE A 113 4.66 -0.19 13.47
N ASP A 114 5.36 -1.31 13.53
CA ASP A 114 6.73 -1.38 14.03
C ASP A 114 7.69 -0.99 12.91
N GLU A 115 8.49 0.04 13.14
CA GLU A 115 9.41 0.54 12.13
C GLU A 115 10.41 -0.52 11.68
N LEU A 116 10.90 -1.33 12.61
CA LEU A 116 11.85 -2.38 12.28
C LEU A 116 11.20 -3.45 11.38
N GLN A 117 9.97 -3.83 11.68
CA GLN A 117 9.24 -4.76 10.84
C GLN A 117 9.02 -4.19 9.44
N LEU A 118 8.74 -2.90 9.36
CA LEU A 118 8.54 -2.24 8.07
C LEU A 118 9.84 -2.23 7.26
N ARG A 119 10.97 -1.93 7.89
CA ARG A 119 12.27 -1.97 7.22
C ARG A 119 12.57 -3.36 6.68
N THR A 120 12.30 -4.38 7.48
CA THR A 120 12.51 -5.77 7.08
C THR A 120 11.60 -6.14 5.90
N ALA A 121 10.34 -5.72 5.95
CA ALA A 121 9.39 -6.00 4.87
C ALA A 121 9.82 -5.34 3.57
N LEU A 122 10.28 -4.10 3.63
CA LEU A 122 10.76 -3.38 2.44
C LEU A 122 11.97 -4.08 1.83
N ALA A 123 12.91 -4.51 2.67
CA ALA A 123 14.11 -5.19 2.19
C ALA A 123 13.77 -6.51 1.50
N ARG A 124 12.79 -7.24 2.02
CA ARG A 124 12.38 -8.52 1.43
C ARG A 124 11.57 -8.35 0.16
N ALA A 125 10.80 -7.28 0.07
CA ALA A 125 9.91 -7.06 -1.05
C ALA A 125 10.64 -6.45 -2.26
N SER A 126 11.78 -5.80 -2.03
CA SER A 126 12.51 -5.13 -3.12
C SER A 126 13.39 -6.06 -3.93
#